data_eb39e1daeb944d38410e4b6cc732e9c4
#
_entry.id   eb39e1daeb944d38410e4b6cc732e9c4
#
_cell.length_a   1.000
_cell.length_b   1.000
_cell.length_c   1.000
_cell.angle_alpha   90.00
_cell.angle_beta   90.00
_cell.angle_gamma   90.00
#
_symmetry.space_group_name_H-M   'P 1'
#
loop_
_entity.id
_entity.type
_entity.pdbx_description
1 polymer ?
#
loop_
_entity_poly.entity_id
_entity_poly.type
_entity_poly.pdbx_seq_one_letter_code
_entity_poly.pdbx_strand_id
1 'polypeptide(L)'
;MPIQNRIPLTELNPEEDDFWSPEVLKEVHTRSPKMLQTFEKVKSVAPTKTTVLLLGETGVGKGTVAKLIHQHSSRKDEAFVHVHCGALPDTLAESELFGYEKGAFTGAVKRKLGRFDTAQKGTIFLDEINTISGTMQIKLLQVLQDRIFQRVGGEHPIEADVRVIAASNSDLQQLCDEGLFRKDLYYRLSVFPLEIPSLQQRSEDIPDWVSYLIEWFNKLYFKEIQNADPLVVNALQEYSWPGNIRELENVIERAYILEKTSTLRAESFPQELFSDLNYPTEIAMDVTQPLAVVRRQSLEHIERQYLKELMAKHLGRVNRAAETAGITTRQLHKLLSKYGIRKEEFKPAPASSSNK
;
A
#
# COMPACT_ATOMS: atom_id res chain seq x y z
N MET A 1 -0.04 -29.27 10.22
CA MET A 1 0.51 -28.81 11.53
C MET A 1 -0.20 -27.51 11.87
N PRO A 2 -0.76 -27.32 13.05
CA PRO A 2 -1.49 -26.12 13.41
C PRO A 2 -0.52 -24.94 13.54
N ILE A 3 -0.96 -23.79 13.06
CA ILE A 3 -0.31 -22.48 13.13
C ILE A 3 -0.24 -22.07 14.61
N GLN A 4 0.85 -22.45 15.29
CA GLN A 4 1.10 -22.12 16.68
C GLN A 4 2.37 -21.27 16.81
N ASN A 5 2.38 -20.09 16.19
CA ASN A 5 3.25 -18.98 16.63
C ASN A 5 2.57 -17.67 16.25
N ARG A 6 1.37 -17.49 16.73
CA ARG A 6 0.83 -16.16 16.95
C ARG A 6 1.61 -15.61 18.14
N ILE A 7 2.36 -14.51 17.97
CA ILE A 7 2.54 -13.61 19.11
C ILE A 7 1.10 -13.27 19.50
N PRO A 8 0.65 -13.72 20.67
CA PRO A 8 -0.74 -13.50 21.01
C PRO A 8 -0.91 -11.99 21.09
N LEU A 9 -1.96 -11.47 20.43
CA LEU A 9 -2.54 -10.15 20.73
C LEU A 9 -2.84 -9.99 22.24
N THR A 10 -2.64 -11.00 23.03
CA THR A 10 -2.67 -11.08 24.51
C THR A 10 -1.55 -10.33 25.22
N GLU A 11 -0.53 -9.82 24.53
CA GLU A 11 0.37 -8.81 25.14
C GLU A 11 -0.20 -7.39 25.05
N LEU A 12 -1.19 -7.16 24.18
CA LEU A 12 -2.06 -5.99 24.20
C LEU A 12 -3.30 -6.44 24.99
N ASN A 13 -3.32 -6.16 26.30
CA ASN A 13 -4.40 -6.58 27.20
C ASN A 13 -5.72 -5.88 26.77
N PRO A 14 -6.60 -6.50 25.94
CA PRO A 14 -7.78 -5.83 25.39
C PRO A 14 -8.85 -5.54 26.45
N GLU A 15 -8.72 -6.09 27.64
CA GLU A 15 -9.66 -5.88 28.76
C GLU A 15 -9.32 -4.63 29.60
N GLU A 16 -8.11 -4.07 29.47
CA GLU A 16 -7.69 -2.88 30.22
C GLU A 16 -7.55 -1.61 29.36
N ASP A 17 -7.62 -1.72 28.02
CA ASP A 17 -7.36 -0.61 27.11
C ASP A 17 -8.43 -0.52 26.03
N ASP A 18 -9.41 0.34 26.25
CA ASP A 18 -10.53 0.65 25.32
C ASP A 18 -10.08 1.08 23.92
N PHE A 19 -8.78 1.43 23.78
CA PHE A 19 -8.16 1.80 22.51
C PHE A 19 -8.02 0.60 21.55
N TRP A 20 -7.82 -0.59 22.07
CA TRP A 20 -7.66 -1.80 21.28
C TRP A 20 -8.91 -2.70 21.33
N SER A 21 -10.10 -2.10 21.17
CA SER A 21 -11.33 -2.88 21.10
C SER A 21 -11.27 -3.93 19.98
N PRO A 22 -12.04 -5.04 20.08
CA PRO A 22 -12.07 -6.07 19.05
C PRO A 22 -12.44 -5.55 17.65
N GLU A 23 -13.22 -4.45 17.58
CA GLU A 23 -13.56 -3.79 16.33
C GLU A 23 -12.36 -3.11 15.69
N VAL A 24 -11.58 -2.37 16.48
CA VAL A 24 -10.35 -1.68 16.05
C VAL A 24 -9.29 -2.69 15.63
N LEU A 25 -9.11 -3.76 16.40
CA LEU A 25 -8.15 -4.83 16.08
C LEU A 25 -8.50 -5.57 14.78
N LYS A 26 -9.78 -5.65 14.42
CA LYS A 26 -10.22 -6.20 13.13
C LYS A 26 -9.85 -5.30 11.94
N GLU A 27 -9.76 -3.98 12.15
CA GLU A 27 -9.35 -3.05 11.12
C GLU A 27 -7.83 -2.93 10.95
N VAL A 28 -7.07 -3.42 11.94
CA VAL A 28 -5.62 -3.18 12.07
C VAL A 28 -4.76 -4.36 11.63
N HIS A 29 -5.28 -5.50 11.29
CA HIS A 29 -4.60 -6.73 10.82
C HIS A 29 -3.07 -6.63 10.66
N THR A 30 -2.32 -6.53 11.76
CA THR A 30 -0.86 -6.43 11.67
C THR A 30 -0.14 -7.30 12.70
N ARG A 31 0.97 -7.89 12.26
CA ARG A 31 2.01 -8.54 13.10
C ARG A 31 3.33 -7.79 12.97
N SER A 32 3.38 -6.80 12.11
CA SER A 32 4.61 -6.09 11.83
C SER A 32 5.03 -5.22 13.01
N PRO A 33 6.26 -5.41 13.55
CA PRO A 33 6.78 -4.56 14.61
C PRO A 33 6.82 -3.07 14.23
N LYS A 34 7.07 -2.76 12.96
CA LYS A 34 7.07 -1.37 12.46
C LYS A 34 5.68 -0.74 12.53
N MET A 35 4.65 -1.50 12.14
CA MET A 35 3.29 -1.01 12.18
C MET A 35 2.78 -0.91 13.62
N LEU A 36 3.12 -1.86 14.50
CA LEU A 36 2.82 -1.79 15.93
C LEU A 36 3.42 -0.54 16.57
N GLN A 37 4.68 -0.19 16.27
CA GLN A 37 5.28 1.07 16.73
C GLN A 37 4.52 2.31 16.22
N THR A 38 4.01 2.27 14.99
CA THR A 38 3.17 3.35 14.46
C THR A 38 1.87 3.45 15.26
N PHE A 39 1.24 2.34 15.61
CA PHE A 39 0.03 2.33 16.42
C PHE A 39 0.24 2.80 17.87
N GLU A 40 1.38 2.53 18.49
CA GLU A 40 1.72 3.11 19.81
C GLU A 40 1.80 4.65 19.75
N LYS A 41 2.35 5.19 18.66
CA LYS A 41 2.35 6.65 18.43
C LYS A 41 0.93 7.16 18.18
N VAL A 42 0.09 6.42 17.44
CA VAL A 42 -1.33 6.74 17.24
C VAL A 42 -2.06 6.82 18.58
N LYS A 43 -1.90 5.82 19.44
CA LYS A 43 -2.46 5.79 20.79
C LYS A 43 -2.06 7.04 21.60
N SER A 44 -0.79 7.41 21.54
CA SER A 44 -0.26 8.58 22.27
C SER A 44 -0.83 9.91 21.77
N VAL A 45 -1.03 10.06 20.43
CA VAL A 45 -1.47 11.33 19.83
C VAL A 45 -3.00 11.46 19.74
N ALA A 46 -3.73 10.35 19.71
CA ALA A 46 -5.19 10.35 19.53
C ALA A 46 -5.93 11.25 20.53
N PRO A 47 -5.69 11.21 21.87
CA PRO A 47 -6.40 12.04 22.82
C PRO A 47 -6.03 13.53 22.78
N THR A 48 -4.99 13.90 22.03
CA THR A 48 -4.50 15.28 21.95
C THR A 48 -5.22 16.09 20.86
N LYS A 49 -5.07 17.43 20.90
CA LYS A 49 -5.54 18.34 19.84
C LYS A 49 -4.46 18.61 18.77
N THR A 50 -3.33 17.94 18.85
CA THR A 50 -2.16 18.17 18.00
C THR A 50 -2.48 17.85 16.54
N THR A 51 -1.93 18.66 15.62
CA THR A 51 -1.94 18.38 14.18
C THR A 51 -1.07 17.14 13.91
N VAL A 52 -1.62 16.19 13.15
CA VAL A 52 -0.92 14.95 12.77
C VAL A 52 -0.65 14.98 11.27
N LEU A 53 0.57 14.62 10.86
CA LEU A 53 0.95 14.45 9.47
C LEU A 53 1.24 12.96 9.21
N LEU A 54 0.37 12.32 8.41
CA LEU A 54 0.51 10.93 7.99
C LEU A 54 1.37 10.87 6.72
N LEU A 55 2.48 10.17 6.78
CA LEU A 55 3.40 9.97 5.67
C LEU A 55 3.39 8.49 5.25
N GLY A 56 3.47 8.25 3.95
CA GLY A 56 3.54 6.89 3.40
C GLY A 56 2.98 6.81 2.00
N GLU A 57 3.31 5.75 1.30
CA GLU A 57 2.93 5.50 -0.08
C GLU A 57 1.40 5.47 -0.27
N THR A 58 0.98 5.57 -1.53
CA THR A 58 -0.44 5.40 -1.89
C THR A 58 -0.91 3.98 -1.53
N GLY A 59 -2.12 3.88 -0.95
CA GLY A 59 -2.72 2.57 -0.64
C GLY A 59 -2.25 1.91 0.66
N VAL A 60 -1.38 2.54 1.49
CA VAL A 60 -0.90 1.95 2.77
C VAL A 60 -1.92 1.98 3.92
N GLY A 61 -3.04 2.72 3.75
CA GLY A 61 -4.09 2.81 4.78
C GLY A 61 -4.08 4.12 5.58
N LYS A 62 -3.53 5.23 5.06
CA LYS A 62 -3.52 6.55 5.74
C LYS A 62 -4.92 7.00 6.21
N GLY A 63 -5.95 6.79 5.38
CA GLY A 63 -7.33 7.11 5.73
C GLY A 63 -7.88 6.31 6.91
N THR A 64 -7.52 5.02 7.01
CA THR A 64 -7.89 4.16 8.15
C THR A 64 -7.23 4.66 9.43
N VAL A 65 -5.92 4.98 9.38
CA VAL A 65 -5.20 5.53 10.53
C VAL A 65 -5.78 6.89 10.96
N ALA A 66 -6.18 7.76 10.00
CA ALA A 66 -6.82 9.04 10.34
C ALA A 66 -8.17 8.86 11.05
N LYS A 67 -8.99 7.88 10.62
CA LYS A 67 -10.24 7.52 11.31
C LYS A 67 -9.97 6.99 12.72
N LEU A 68 -8.99 6.11 12.87
CA LEU A 68 -8.60 5.55 14.15
C LEU A 68 -8.18 6.65 15.14
N ILE A 69 -7.37 7.63 14.70
CA ILE A 69 -7.00 8.80 15.51
C ILE A 69 -8.24 9.60 15.95
N HIS A 70 -9.21 9.78 15.07
CA HIS A 70 -10.43 10.49 15.39
C HIS A 70 -11.30 9.71 16.39
N GLN A 71 -11.53 8.42 16.16
CA GLN A 71 -12.35 7.54 17.01
C GLN A 71 -11.86 7.46 18.46
N HIS A 72 -10.53 7.60 18.67
CA HIS A 72 -9.90 7.58 19.99
C HIS A 72 -9.55 8.98 20.52
N SER A 73 -10.12 10.02 19.93
CA SER A 73 -9.90 11.40 20.37
C SER A 73 -11.04 11.91 21.27
N SER A 74 -10.80 13.04 21.93
CA SER A 74 -11.85 13.76 22.65
C SER A 74 -12.97 14.30 21.75
N ARG A 75 -12.86 14.14 20.43
CA ARG A 75 -13.81 14.58 19.40
C ARG A 75 -14.46 13.40 18.66
N LYS A 76 -14.41 12.19 19.22
CA LYS A 76 -14.90 10.95 18.59
C LYS A 76 -16.38 10.99 18.19
N ASP A 77 -17.19 11.74 18.94
CA ASP A 77 -18.63 11.88 18.72
C ASP A 77 -18.98 13.06 17.79
N GLU A 78 -17.96 13.81 17.35
CA GLU A 78 -18.11 14.96 16.47
C GLU A 78 -17.85 14.57 15.00
N ALA A 79 -18.02 15.53 14.07
CA ALA A 79 -17.85 15.26 12.64
C ALA A 79 -16.40 14.88 12.27
N PHE A 80 -16.25 13.81 11.47
CA PHE A 80 -15.03 13.49 10.76
C PHE A 80 -15.21 13.84 9.28
N VAL A 81 -14.56 14.91 8.83
CA VAL A 81 -14.69 15.40 7.45
C VAL A 81 -13.45 15.03 6.64
N HIS A 82 -13.59 14.07 5.72
CA HIS A 82 -12.54 13.68 4.79
C HIS A 82 -12.55 14.55 3.54
N VAL A 83 -11.41 15.11 3.18
CA VAL A 83 -11.19 15.91 1.98
C VAL A 83 -10.02 15.32 1.19
N HIS A 84 -10.28 14.87 -0.01
CA HIS A 84 -9.25 14.43 -0.95
C HIS A 84 -8.80 15.62 -1.79
N CYS A 85 -7.65 16.21 -1.43
CA CYS A 85 -7.16 17.45 -2.03
C CYS A 85 -6.86 17.29 -3.52
N GLY A 86 -6.29 16.15 -3.93
CA GLY A 86 -5.98 15.87 -5.33
C GLY A 86 -7.20 15.71 -6.25
N ALA A 87 -8.40 15.50 -5.69
CA ALA A 87 -9.63 15.41 -6.48
C ALA A 87 -10.33 16.78 -6.70
N LEU A 88 -9.84 17.83 -6.04
CA LEU A 88 -10.43 19.17 -6.15
C LEU A 88 -9.75 19.97 -7.26
N PRO A 89 -10.47 20.41 -8.31
CA PRO A 89 -9.92 21.40 -9.24
C PRO A 89 -9.51 22.68 -8.50
N ASP A 90 -8.35 23.25 -8.81
CA ASP A 90 -7.82 24.45 -8.13
C ASP A 90 -8.83 25.60 -8.05
N THR A 91 -9.61 25.79 -9.11
CA THR A 91 -10.65 26.83 -9.19
C THR A 91 -11.81 26.64 -8.21
N LEU A 92 -12.03 25.40 -7.75
CA LEU A 92 -13.11 25.04 -6.83
C LEU A 92 -12.59 24.71 -5.43
N ALA A 93 -11.31 24.38 -5.28
CA ALA A 93 -10.72 23.93 -4.03
C ALA A 93 -10.97 24.90 -2.87
N GLU A 94 -10.82 26.21 -3.13
CA GLU A 94 -11.07 27.25 -2.14
C GLU A 94 -12.53 27.28 -1.69
N SER A 95 -13.46 27.30 -2.65
CA SER A 95 -14.89 27.34 -2.37
C SER A 95 -15.41 26.05 -1.72
N GLU A 96 -14.80 24.90 -2.01
CA GLU A 96 -15.13 23.63 -1.34
C GLU A 96 -14.60 23.59 0.09
N LEU A 97 -13.36 24.02 0.34
CA LEU A 97 -12.76 23.98 1.66
C LEU A 97 -13.31 25.04 2.60
N PHE A 98 -13.41 26.29 2.13
CA PHE A 98 -13.78 27.44 2.98
C PHE A 98 -15.22 27.93 2.78
N GLY A 99 -15.92 27.45 1.74
CA GLY A 99 -17.25 27.94 1.40
C GLY A 99 -17.21 29.29 0.71
N TYR A 100 -18.39 29.81 0.37
CA TYR A 100 -18.56 31.13 -0.24
C TYR A 100 -19.84 31.84 0.21
N GLU A 101 -19.79 33.16 0.18
CA GLU A 101 -20.96 34.00 0.43
C GLU A 101 -21.73 34.23 -0.89
N LYS A 102 -23.03 34.61 -0.75
CA LYS A 102 -23.83 34.98 -1.91
C LYS A 102 -23.18 36.14 -2.66
N GLY A 103 -23.00 36.00 -3.97
CA GLY A 103 -22.39 37.01 -4.83
C GLY A 103 -20.89 36.97 -4.93
N ALA A 104 -20.22 36.00 -4.32
CA ALA A 104 -18.76 35.83 -4.34
C ALA A 104 -18.17 35.69 -5.77
N PHE A 105 -18.94 35.12 -6.67
CA PHE A 105 -18.61 34.98 -8.09
C PHE A 105 -19.86 34.80 -8.94
N THR A 106 -19.73 34.86 -10.28
CA THR A 106 -20.84 34.62 -11.19
C THR A 106 -21.43 33.24 -11.01
N GLY A 107 -22.69 33.14 -10.54
CA GLY A 107 -23.35 31.88 -10.20
C GLY A 107 -23.46 31.58 -8.70
N ALA A 108 -22.84 32.37 -7.83
CA ALA A 108 -23.00 32.26 -6.37
C ALA A 108 -24.35 32.81 -5.90
N VAL A 109 -25.45 32.13 -6.24
CA VAL A 109 -26.85 32.57 -5.94
C VAL A 109 -27.16 32.48 -4.46
N LYS A 110 -26.56 31.49 -3.75
CA LYS A 110 -26.74 31.23 -2.31
C LYS A 110 -25.40 31.07 -1.64
N ARG A 111 -25.33 31.31 -0.33
CA ARG A 111 -24.20 30.95 0.51
C ARG A 111 -24.04 29.43 0.52
N LYS A 112 -22.77 28.95 0.46
CA LYS A 112 -22.41 27.55 0.65
C LYS A 112 -21.41 27.40 1.80
N LEU A 113 -21.66 26.47 2.70
CA LEU A 113 -20.75 26.11 3.76
C LEU A 113 -19.58 25.29 3.18
N GLY A 114 -18.35 25.54 3.67
CA GLY A 114 -17.17 24.81 3.32
C GLY A 114 -16.95 23.58 4.20
N ARG A 115 -15.89 22.81 3.87
CA ARG A 115 -15.48 21.65 4.66
C ARG A 115 -15.03 22.04 6.06
N PHE A 116 -14.39 23.22 6.24
CA PHE A 116 -14.03 23.74 7.55
C PHE A 116 -15.25 24.13 8.40
N ASP A 117 -16.32 24.67 7.78
CA ASP A 117 -17.57 24.88 8.48
C ASP A 117 -18.18 23.57 8.98
N THR A 118 -18.16 22.52 8.13
CA THR A 118 -18.74 21.20 8.45
C THR A 118 -17.93 20.47 9.52
N ALA A 119 -16.61 20.69 9.57
CA ALA A 119 -15.70 20.06 10.52
C ALA A 119 -15.63 20.78 11.89
N GLN A 120 -16.40 21.85 12.10
CA GLN A 120 -16.39 22.59 13.37
C GLN A 120 -16.61 21.66 14.56
N LYS A 121 -15.81 21.84 15.61
CA LYS A 121 -15.67 21.01 16.82
C LYS A 121 -15.15 19.60 16.58
N GLY A 122 -15.13 19.12 15.32
CA GLY A 122 -14.72 17.81 14.90
C GLY A 122 -13.27 17.74 14.40
N THR A 123 -13.06 16.88 13.42
CA THR A 123 -11.76 16.61 12.78
C THR A 123 -11.88 16.75 11.27
N ILE A 124 -10.95 17.47 10.65
CA ILE A 124 -10.79 17.48 9.20
C ILE A 124 -9.56 16.63 8.83
N PHE A 125 -9.73 15.71 7.88
CA PHE A 125 -8.67 14.92 7.31
C PHE A 125 -8.41 15.39 5.88
N LEU A 126 -7.20 15.95 5.65
CA LEU A 126 -6.75 16.48 4.38
C LEU A 126 -5.83 15.46 3.71
N ASP A 127 -6.36 14.66 2.80
CA ASP A 127 -5.61 13.64 2.09
C ASP A 127 -4.93 14.21 0.84
N GLU A 128 -3.74 13.71 0.52
CA GLU A 128 -2.88 14.20 -0.57
C GLU A 128 -2.59 15.71 -0.49
N ILE A 129 -2.19 16.18 0.70
CA ILE A 129 -1.92 17.60 0.97
C ILE A 129 -0.81 18.17 0.07
N ASN A 130 0.08 17.32 -0.46
CA ASN A 130 1.12 17.69 -1.41
C ASN A 130 0.60 18.23 -2.74
N THR A 131 -0.68 18.05 -3.06
CA THR A 131 -1.29 18.43 -4.35
C THR A 131 -1.92 19.82 -4.35
N ILE A 132 -2.06 20.48 -3.19
CA ILE A 132 -2.72 21.79 -3.10
C ILE A 132 -1.88 22.91 -3.72
N SER A 133 -2.55 23.85 -4.39
CA SER A 133 -1.92 25.01 -5.01
C SER A 133 -1.29 25.97 -3.99
N GLY A 134 -0.34 26.81 -4.42
CA GLY A 134 0.33 27.79 -3.56
C GLY A 134 -0.67 28.73 -2.87
N THR A 135 -1.74 29.12 -3.52
CA THR A 135 -2.82 29.94 -2.93
C THR A 135 -3.51 29.21 -1.78
N MET A 136 -3.78 27.92 -1.98
CA MET A 136 -4.41 27.09 -0.94
C MET A 136 -3.47 26.86 0.24
N GLN A 137 -2.17 26.70 -0.02
CA GLN A 137 -1.15 26.59 1.03
C GLN A 137 -1.14 27.82 1.95
N ILE A 138 -1.26 29.02 1.40
CA ILE A 138 -1.32 30.28 2.19
C ILE A 138 -2.57 30.29 3.08
N LYS A 139 -3.74 29.97 2.54
CA LYS A 139 -4.99 29.94 3.30
C LYS A 139 -5.01 28.89 4.39
N LEU A 140 -4.50 27.68 4.08
CA LEU A 140 -4.40 26.63 5.06
C LEU A 140 -3.41 27.00 6.19
N LEU A 141 -2.30 27.66 5.85
CA LEU A 141 -1.36 28.19 6.83
C LEU A 141 -2.05 29.15 7.81
N GLN A 142 -2.88 30.08 7.31
CA GLN A 142 -3.67 30.99 8.14
C GLN A 142 -4.57 30.24 9.11
N VAL A 143 -5.29 29.22 8.63
CA VAL A 143 -6.14 28.40 9.51
C VAL A 143 -5.34 27.71 10.61
N LEU A 144 -4.17 27.17 10.28
CA LEU A 144 -3.33 26.44 11.23
C LEU A 144 -2.66 27.38 12.25
N GLN A 145 -2.35 28.63 11.86
CA GLN A 145 -1.70 29.61 12.72
C GLN A 145 -2.68 30.37 13.58
N ASP A 146 -3.67 30.99 12.93
CA ASP A 146 -4.55 31.98 13.55
C ASP A 146 -5.87 31.36 14.04
N ARG A 147 -6.15 30.10 13.68
CA ARG A 147 -7.39 29.42 13.99
C ARG A 147 -8.64 30.16 13.44
N ILE A 148 -8.49 30.83 12.30
CA ILE A 148 -9.57 31.52 11.60
C ILE A 148 -9.50 31.19 10.10
N PHE A 149 -10.65 31.29 9.44
CA PHE A 149 -10.78 31.29 7.99
C PHE A 149 -11.83 32.29 7.52
N GLN A 150 -11.82 32.60 6.23
CA GLN A 150 -12.83 33.43 5.59
C GLN A 150 -13.43 32.69 4.41
N ARG A 151 -14.74 32.85 4.20
CA ARG A 151 -15.38 32.35 2.98
C ARG A 151 -14.99 33.18 1.78
N VAL A 152 -15.05 32.61 0.60
CA VAL A 152 -14.83 33.37 -0.64
C VAL A 152 -15.86 34.45 -0.76
N GLY A 153 -15.43 35.71 -0.96
CA GLY A 153 -16.30 36.89 -0.99
C GLY A 153 -16.85 37.32 0.38
N GLY A 154 -16.44 36.71 1.47
CA GLY A 154 -16.81 37.09 2.82
C GLY A 154 -15.80 38.05 3.46
N GLU A 155 -16.28 38.99 4.27
CA GLU A 155 -15.45 39.96 4.98
C GLU A 155 -15.13 39.56 6.44
N HIS A 156 -15.97 38.67 7.02
CA HIS A 156 -15.89 38.32 8.42
C HIS A 156 -15.04 37.06 8.64
N PRO A 157 -14.04 37.11 9.53
CA PRO A 157 -13.28 35.92 9.95
C PRO A 157 -14.19 34.98 10.77
N ILE A 158 -14.02 33.68 10.58
CA ILE A 158 -14.73 32.60 11.26
C ILE A 158 -13.73 31.82 12.07
N GLU A 159 -13.97 31.59 13.33
CA GLU A 159 -13.10 30.75 14.18
C GLU A 159 -13.15 29.31 13.71
N ALA A 160 -11.95 28.69 13.62
CA ALA A 160 -11.77 27.30 13.20
C ALA A 160 -11.44 26.41 14.42
N ASP A 161 -12.45 25.98 15.15
CA ASP A 161 -12.29 24.96 16.19
C ASP A 161 -12.30 23.56 15.55
N VAL A 162 -11.24 23.25 14.82
CA VAL A 162 -11.10 22.01 14.06
C VAL A 162 -9.76 21.35 14.38
N ARG A 163 -9.77 20.04 14.64
CA ARG A 163 -8.54 19.22 14.66
C ARG A 163 -8.15 18.88 13.22
N VAL A 164 -6.88 19.10 12.88
CA VAL A 164 -6.37 18.81 11.52
C VAL A 164 -5.51 17.55 11.54
N ILE A 165 -5.83 16.63 10.64
CA ILE A 165 -4.98 15.49 10.26
C ILE A 165 -4.69 15.68 8.78
N ALA A 166 -3.43 15.69 8.37
CA ALA A 166 -3.02 15.78 6.97
C ALA A 166 -2.30 14.49 6.55
N ALA A 167 -2.37 14.15 5.27
CA ALA A 167 -1.65 13.02 4.71
C ALA A 167 -0.93 13.38 3.41
N SER A 168 0.27 12.82 3.23
CA SER A 168 1.05 12.95 2.00
C SER A 168 1.58 11.58 1.56
N ASN A 169 1.61 11.37 0.26
CA ASN A 169 2.27 10.23 -0.39
C ASN A 169 3.63 10.61 -0.99
N SER A 170 4.02 11.88 -0.88
CA SER A 170 5.28 12.44 -1.35
C SER A 170 6.06 13.04 -0.19
N ASP A 171 7.37 13.13 -0.34
CA ASP A 171 8.25 13.81 0.60
C ASP A 171 7.99 15.33 0.54
N LEU A 172 7.28 15.86 1.55
CA LEU A 172 6.98 17.29 1.64
C LEU A 172 8.25 18.14 1.85
N GLN A 173 9.32 17.59 2.45
CA GLN A 173 10.56 18.31 2.66
C GLN A 173 11.28 18.50 1.33
N GLN A 174 11.33 17.47 0.49
CA GLN A 174 11.83 17.58 -0.87
C GLN A 174 11.03 18.63 -1.68
N LEU A 175 9.70 18.59 -1.61
CA LEU A 175 8.84 19.60 -2.28
C LEU A 175 9.10 21.03 -1.77
N CYS A 176 9.45 21.19 -0.50
CA CYS A 176 9.87 22.50 0.05
C CYS A 176 11.19 22.98 -0.56
N ASP A 177 12.14 22.09 -0.77
CA ASP A 177 13.45 22.43 -1.36
C ASP A 177 13.32 22.75 -2.87
N GLU A 178 12.38 22.10 -3.55
CA GLU A 178 11.99 22.38 -4.94
C GLU A 178 11.13 23.65 -5.09
N GLY A 179 10.69 24.27 -3.99
CA GLY A 179 9.82 25.46 -4.00
C GLY A 179 8.36 25.19 -4.37
N LEU A 180 7.94 23.91 -4.42
CA LEU A 180 6.58 23.48 -4.73
C LEU A 180 5.67 23.47 -3.50
N PHE A 181 6.26 23.38 -2.31
CA PHE A 181 5.55 23.43 -1.04
C PHE A 181 6.19 24.45 -0.10
N ARG A 182 5.38 25.18 0.68
CA ARG A 182 5.88 26.22 1.58
C ARG A 182 6.48 25.62 2.84
N LYS A 183 7.68 26.05 3.23
CA LYS A 183 8.37 25.58 4.46
C LYS A 183 7.60 25.93 5.73
N ASP A 184 6.96 27.11 5.78
CA ASP A 184 6.17 27.54 6.93
C ASP A 184 4.93 26.66 7.16
N LEU A 185 4.23 26.26 6.10
CA LEU A 185 3.11 25.33 6.16
C LEU A 185 3.59 23.94 6.57
N TYR A 186 4.69 23.45 6.00
CA TYR A 186 5.28 22.15 6.36
C TYR A 186 5.51 22.06 7.87
N TYR A 187 6.17 23.04 8.49
CA TYR A 187 6.42 23.02 9.93
C TYR A 187 5.15 23.10 10.79
N ARG A 188 4.08 23.70 10.30
CA ARG A 188 2.77 23.72 10.99
C ARG A 188 2.00 22.42 10.85
N LEU A 189 2.19 21.67 9.77
CA LEU A 189 1.61 20.34 9.56
C LEU A 189 2.44 19.26 10.27
N SER A 190 3.76 19.35 10.22
CA SER A 190 4.71 18.34 10.73
C SER A 190 4.96 18.47 12.25
N VAL A 191 3.91 18.77 13.03
CA VAL A 191 4.02 18.81 14.50
C VAL A 191 4.15 17.40 15.07
N PHE A 192 3.38 16.47 14.56
CA PHE A 192 3.45 15.05 14.91
C PHE A 192 3.45 14.20 13.64
N PRO A 193 4.61 13.95 13.05
CA PRO A 193 4.73 13.09 11.87
C PRO A 193 4.58 11.62 12.26
N LEU A 194 3.78 10.88 11.48
CA LEU A 194 3.57 9.44 11.58
C LEU A 194 3.87 8.80 10.24
N GLU A 195 4.87 7.96 10.19
CA GLU A 195 5.20 7.16 9.01
C GLU A 195 4.42 5.84 9.06
N ILE A 196 3.71 5.54 7.97
CA ILE A 196 3.00 4.29 7.79
C ILE A 196 3.85 3.45 6.83
N PRO A 197 4.36 2.29 7.26
CA PRO A 197 5.20 1.44 6.43
C PRO A 197 4.44 0.92 5.21
N SER A 198 5.16 0.78 4.08
CA SER A 198 4.63 0.12 2.88
C SER A 198 4.30 -1.35 3.16
N LEU A 199 3.46 -1.97 2.33
CA LEU A 199 3.09 -3.37 2.48
C LEU A 199 4.30 -4.29 2.33
N GLN A 200 5.25 -3.94 1.45
CA GLN A 200 6.53 -4.64 1.31
C GLN A 200 7.36 -4.64 2.61
N GLN A 201 7.32 -3.54 3.38
CA GLN A 201 8.03 -3.43 4.65
C GLN A 201 7.36 -4.18 5.80
N ARG A 202 6.16 -4.72 5.57
CA ARG A 202 5.36 -5.52 6.51
C ARG A 202 4.72 -6.72 5.82
N SER A 203 5.49 -7.41 4.97
CA SER A 203 5.01 -8.58 4.21
C SER A 203 4.51 -9.72 5.10
N GLU A 204 4.93 -9.76 6.37
CA GLU A 204 4.39 -10.66 7.40
C GLU A 204 2.89 -10.46 7.68
N ASP A 205 2.31 -9.31 7.32
CA ASP A 205 0.88 -9.03 7.48
C ASP A 205 0.03 -9.64 6.35
N ILE A 206 0.63 -9.96 5.21
CA ILE A 206 -0.09 -10.41 4.00
C ILE A 206 -0.96 -11.64 4.25
N PRO A 207 -0.51 -12.71 4.95
CA PRO A 207 -1.36 -13.86 5.22
C PRO A 207 -2.65 -13.52 5.99
N ASP A 208 -2.58 -12.58 6.94
CA ASP A 208 -3.74 -12.13 7.70
C ASP A 208 -4.68 -11.28 6.84
N TRP A 209 -4.12 -10.40 5.99
CA TRP A 209 -4.91 -9.65 5.01
C TRP A 209 -5.61 -10.55 4.01
N VAL A 210 -4.94 -11.59 3.49
CA VAL A 210 -5.55 -12.56 2.58
C VAL A 210 -6.73 -13.27 3.26
N SER A 211 -6.55 -13.74 4.48
CA SER A 211 -7.60 -14.40 5.26
C SER A 211 -8.79 -13.48 5.51
N TYR A 212 -8.54 -12.24 5.91
CA TYR A 212 -9.57 -11.23 6.13
C TYR A 212 -10.36 -10.90 4.85
N LEU A 213 -9.64 -10.68 3.72
CA LEU A 213 -10.27 -10.36 2.45
C LEU A 213 -11.14 -11.51 1.94
N ILE A 214 -10.70 -12.76 2.10
CA ILE A 214 -11.52 -13.94 1.76
C ILE A 214 -12.80 -13.95 2.58
N GLU A 215 -12.72 -13.74 3.91
CA GLU A 215 -13.90 -13.69 4.77
C GLU A 215 -14.85 -12.54 4.37
N TRP A 216 -14.28 -11.39 4.06
CA TRP A 216 -15.02 -10.21 3.60
C TRP A 216 -15.76 -10.49 2.29
N PHE A 217 -15.07 -11.03 1.28
CA PHE A 217 -15.64 -11.32 -0.02
C PHE A 217 -16.64 -12.48 0.03
N ASN A 218 -16.46 -13.46 0.93
CA ASN A 218 -17.47 -14.49 1.17
C ASN A 218 -18.82 -13.88 1.59
N LYS A 219 -18.80 -12.88 2.47
CA LYS A 219 -20.00 -12.16 2.90
C LYS A 219 -20.61 -11.32 1.78
N LEU A 220 -19.76 -10.71 0.94
CA LEU A 220 -20.20 -9.81 -0.12
C LEU A 220 -20.75 -10.55 -1.35
N TYR A 221 -20.09 -11.65 -1.76
CA TYR A 221 -20.38 -12.37 -3.01
C TYR A 221 -21.06 -13.72 -2.80
N PHE A 222 -21.35 -14.09 -1.55
CA PHE A 222 -22.05 -15.34 -1.20
C PHE A 222 -21.36 -16.61 -1.74
N LYS A 223 -20.03 -16.64 -1.77
CA LYS A 223 -19.23 -17.84 -2.03
C LYS A 223 -18.66 -18.39 -0.71
N GLU A 224 -18.10 -19.60 -0.75
CA GLU A 224 -17.53 -20.30 0.40
C GLU A 224 -16.06 -20.66 0.12
N ILE A 225 -15.22 -19.66 -0.22
CA ILE A 225 -13.78 -19.87 -0.35
C ILE A 225 -13.18 -19.91 1.06
N GLN A 226 -12.46 -20.99 1.36
CA GLN A 226 -11.94 -21.24 2.71
C GLN A 226 -10.56 -20.66 2.94
N ASN A 227 -9.70 -20.69 1.93
CA ASN A 227 -8.29 -20.28 2.06
C ASN A 227 -7.68 -19.94 0.69
N ALA A 228 -6.43 -19.50 0.71
CA ALA A 228 -5.56 -19.44 -0.46
C ALA A 228 -4.51 -20.55 -0.40
N ASP A 229 -4.07 -21.04 -1.57
CA ASP A 229 -2.97 -21.99 -1.67
C ASP A 229 -1.72 -21.41 -0.99
N PRO A 230 -0.99 -22.17 -0.16
CA PRO A 230 0.25 -21.70 0.48
C PRO A 230 1.25 -21.12 -0.50
N LEU A 231 1.30 -21.64 -1.70
CA LEU A 231 2.16 -21.14 -2.76
C LEU A 231 1.73 -19.73 -3.20
N VAL A 232 0.44 -19.48 -3.33
CA VAL A 232 -0.11 -18.15 -3.63
C VAL A 232 0.27 -17.17 -2.51
N VAL A 233 0.07 -17.55 -1.25
CA VAL A 233 0.41 -16.70 -0.11
C VAL A 233 1.91 -16.33 -0.12
N ASN A 234 2.79 -17.28 -0.40
CA ASN A 234 4.23 -17.00 -0.53
C ASN A 234 4.52 -16.03 -1.69
N ALA A 235 3.88 -16.21 -2.85
CA ALA A 235 4.01 -15.29 -3.98
C ALA A 235 3.60 -13.87 -3.61
N LEU A 236 2.47 -13.74 -2.93
CA LEU A 236 1.96 -12.45 -2.46
C LEU A 236 2.93 -11.78 -1.46
N GLN A 237 3.64 -12.56 -0.62
CA GLN A 237 4.63 -12.03 0.33
C GLN A 237 5.91 -11.53 -0.35
N GLU A 238 6.31 -12.11 -1.47
CA GLU A 238 7.52 -11.74 -2.23
C GLU A 238 7.28 -10.54 -3.16
N TYR A 239 6.04 -10.27 -3.55
CA TYR A 239 5.72 -9.19 -4.48
C TYR A 239 5.91 -7.80 -3.84
N SER A 240 6.31 -6.82 -4.65
CA SER A 240 6.70 -5.48 -4.17
C SER A 240 5.54 -4.56 -3.76
N TRP A 241 4.32 -4.83 -4.23
CA TRP A 241 3.08 -4.10 -3.92
C TRP A 241 3.18 -2.57 -4.11
N PRO A 242 3.44 -2.05 -5.31
CA PRO A 242 3.52 -0.61 -5.54
C PRO A 242 2.23 0.15 -5.19
N GLY A 243 1.07 -0.50 -5.26
CA GLY A 243 -0.23 0.03 -4.82
C GLY A 243 -0.63 -0.39 -3.40
N ASN A 244 0.27 -1.07 -2.66
CA ASN A 244 0.09 -1.48 -1.27
C ASN A 244 -1.20 -2.28 -1.01
N ILE A 245 -1.93 -2.00 0.08
CA ILE A 245 -3.15 -2.72 0.46
C ILE A 245 -4.24 -2.57 -0.61
N ARG A 246 -4.35 -1.40 -1.25
CA ARG A 246 -5.36 -1.18 -2.31
C ARG A 246 -5.12 -2.09 -3.51
N GLU A 247 -3.88 -2.32 -3.88
CA GLU A 247 -3.52 -3.26 -4.96
C GLU A 247 -3.76 -4.70 -4.52
N LEU A 248 -3.34 -5.08 -3.30
CA LEU A 248 -3.59 -6.41 -2.74
C LEU A 248 -5.10 -6.73 -2.73
N GLU A 249 -5.91 -5.80 -2.25
CA GLU A 249 -7.37 -5.92 -2.21
C GLU A 249 -7.95 -6.19 -3.61
N ASN A 250 -7.57 -5.38 -4.61
CA ASN A 250 -8.02 -5.54 -6.00
C ASN A 250 -7.58 -6.88 -6.60
N VAL A 251 -6.35 -7.32 -6.32
CA VAL A 251 -5.81 -8.59 -6.83
C VAL A 251 -6.53 -9.78 -6.22
N ILE A 252 -6.76 -9.76 -4.91
CA ILE A 252 -7.50 -10.82 -4.22
C ILE A 252 -8.97 -10.83 -4.67
N GLU A 253 -9.63 -9.67 -4.80
CA GLU A 253 -11.01 -9.59 -5.29
C GLU A 253 -11.15 -10.18 -6.69
N ARG A 254 -10.24 -9.82 -7.60
CA ARG A 254 -10.23 -10.39 -8.96
C ARG A 254 -10.04 -11.90 -8.93
N ALA A 255 -9.08 -12.41 -8.16
CA ALA A 255 -8.84 -13.84 -8.02
C ALA A 255 -10.07 -14.54 -7.42
N TYR A 256 -10.68 -13.94 -6.39
CA TYR A 256 -11.88 -14.44 -5.74
C TYR A 256 -13.06 -14.57 -6.72
N ILE A 257 -13.28 -13.59 -7.60
CA ILE A 257 -14.35 -13.61 -8.61
C ILE A 257 -14.12 -14.74 -9.62
N LEU A 258 -12.88 -14.94 -10.07
CA LEU A 258 -12.50 -15.94 -11.08
C LEU A 258 -12.47 -17.36 -10.53
N GLU A 259 -12.23 -17.53 -9.22
CA GLU A 259 -12.08 -18.83 -8.59
C GLU A 259 -13.40 -19.62 -8.60
N LYS A 260 -13.31 -20.92 -8.92
CA LYS A 260 -14.44 -21.85 -8.98
C LYS A 260 -14.40 -22.94 -7.91
N THR A 261 -13.30 -23.00 -7.15
CA THR A 261 -13.07 -23.98 -6.10
C THR A 261 -13.19 -23.33 -4.73
N SER A 262 -13.03 -24.09 -3.65
CA SER A 262 -13.02 -23.59 -2.28
C SER A 262 -11.65 -23.01 -1.84
N THR A 263 -10.67 -22.92 -2.75
CA THR A 263 -9.31 -22.44 -2.45
C THR A 263 -8.84 -21.52 -3.57
N LEU A 264 -8.34 -20.33 -3.25
CA LEU A 264 -7.73 -19.42 -4.22
C LEU A 264 -6.44 -20.06 -4.75
N ARG A 265 -6.39 -20.35 -6.05
CA ARG A 265 -5.25 -20.99 -6.73
C ARG A 265 -4.52 -20.02 -7.63
N ALA A 266 -3.28 -20.38 -7.99
CA ALA A 266 -2.39 -19.55 -8.82
C ALA A 266 -3.03 -19.16 -10.18
N GLU A 267 -3.86 -20.05 -10.76
CA GLU A 267 -4.52 -19.80 -12.05
C GLU A 267 -5.52 -18.64 -12.02
N SER A 268 -6.03 -18.29 -10.84
CA SER A 268 -6.94 -17.15 -10.64
C SER A 268 -6.23 -15.81 -10.50
N PHE A 269 -4.90 -15.83 -10.35
CA PHE A 269 -4.08 -14.63 -10.15
C PHE A 269 -3.33 -14.20 -11.42
N PRO A 270 -2.89 -12.92 -11.52
CA PRO A 270 -2.00 -12.47 -12.58
C PRO A 270 -0.66 -13.22 -12.57
N GLN A 271 -0.17 -13.61 -13.75
CA GLN A 271 1.08 -14.39 -13.87
C GLN A 271 2.31 -13.62 -13.37
N GLU A 272 2.26 -12.30 -13.43
CA GLU A 272 3.32 -11.40 -12.98
C GLU A 272 3.68 -11.58 -11.50
N LEU A 273 2.73 -11.97 -10.66
CA LEU A 273 2.95 -12.25 -9.24
C LEU A 273 3.85 -13.47 -8.99
N PHE A 274 4.00 -14.34 -9.97
CA PHE A 274 4.75 -15.57 -9.87
C PHE A 274 6.06 -15.56 -10.68
N SER A 275 6.37 -14.43 -11.34
CA SER A 275 7.53 -14.34 -12.24
C SER A 275 8.88 -14.44 -11.51
N ASP A 276 8.96 -13.98 -10.28
CA ASP A 276 10.19 -13.99 -9.47
C ASP A 276 10.31 -15.26 -8.62
N LEU A 277 9.23 -15.98 -8.44
CA LEU A 277 9.26 -17.30 -7.85
C LEU A 277 9.67 -18.29 -8.94
N ASN A 278 10.71 -19.09 -8.67
CA ASN A 278 11.03 -20.28 -9.46
C ASN A 278 9.90 -21.33 -9.30
N TYR A 279 8.71 -20.94 -9.71
CA TYR A 279 7.62 -21.90 -9.79
C TYR A 279 7.95 -22.91 -10.87
N PRO A 280 7.88 -24.20 -10.58
CA PRO A 280 7.55 -25.13 -11.63
C PRO A 280 6.15 -24.73 -12.08
N THR A 281 6.06 -23.91 -13.12
CA THR A 281 4.80 -23.66 -13.83
C THR A 281 4.23 -25.05 -14.05
N GLU A 282 3.13 -25.42 -13.39
CA GLU A 282 2.39 -26.59 -13.82
C GLU A 282 2.18 -26.34 -15.30
N ILE A 283 2.86 -27.15 -16.10
CA ILE A 283 2.78 -27.03 -17.55
C ILE A 283 1.33 -27.25 -17.83
N ALA A 284 0.58 -26.18 -18.17
CA ALA A 284 -0.81 -26.27 -18.54
C ALA A 284 -0.90 -27.31 -19.67
N MET A 285 -1.23 -28.55 -19.31
CA MET A 285 -1.25 -29.65 -20.25
C MET A 285 -2.49 -29.45 -21.12
N ASP A 286 -2.27 -29.01 -22.34
CA ASP A 286 -3.32 -28.96 -23.34
C ASP A 286 -3.70 -30.39 -23.74
N VAL A 287 -4.71 -30.92 -23.07
CA VAL A 287 -5.23 -32.26 -23.30
C VAL A 287 -5.88 -32.43 -24.69
N THR A 288 -6.00 -31.37 -25.45
CA THR A 288 -6.46 -31.40 -26.85
C THR A 288 -5.34 -31.79 -27.81
N GLN A 289 -4.06 -31.68 -27.38
CA GLN A 289 -2.91 -32.07 -28.18
C GLN A 289 -2.50 -33.53 -27.98
N PRO A 290 -1.89 -34.17 -29.00
CA PRO A 290 -1.36 -35.50 -28.85
C PRO A 290 -0.33 -35.61 -27.73
N LEU A 291 -0.38 -36.65 -26.92
CA LEU A 291 0.52 -36.86 -25.77
C LEU A 291 2.01 -36.71 -26.11
N ALA A 292 2.43 -37.10 -27.31
CA ALA A 292 3.81 -36.95 -27.76
C ALA A 292 4.24 -35.50 -27.90
N VAL A 293 3.35 -34.60 -28.28
CA VAL A 293 3.60 -33.16 -28.41
C VAL A 293 3.69 -32.54 -27.01
N VAL A 294 2.71 -32.83 -26.15
CA VAL A 294 2.69 -32.37 -24.76
C VAL A 294 3.96 -32.80 -24.02
N ARG A 295 4.32 -34.09 -24.10
CA ARG A 295 5.55 -34.61 -23.48
C ARG A 295 6.80 -33.89 -23.95
N ARG A 296 6.93 -33.63 -25.25
CA ARG A 296 8.09 -32.93 -25.81
C ARG A 296 8.17 -31.49 -25.31
N GLN A 297 7.06 -30.74 -25.31
CA GLN A 297 6.99 -29.37 -24.85
C GLN A 297 7.32 -29.28 -23.35
N SER A 298 6.76 -30.18 -22.54
CA SER A 298 7.02 -30.24 -21.10
C SER A 298 8.50 -30.52 -20.80
N LEU A 299 9.08 -31.48 -21.51
CA LEU A 299 10.50 -31.82 -21.35
C LEU A 299 11.41 -30.64 -21.74
N GLU A 300 11.12 -29.97 -22.86
CA GLU A 300 11.87 -28.80 -23.32
C GLU A 300 11.78 -27.63 -22.32
N HIS A 301 10.64 -27.43 -21.70
CA HIS A 301 10.46 -26.40 -20.66
C HIS A 301 11.30 -26.72 -19.42
N ILE A 302 11.18 -27.92 -18.88
CA ILE A 302 11.93 -28.39 -17.70
C ILE A 302 13.44 -28.34 -17.94
N GLU A 303 13.91 -28.85 -19.08
CA GLU A 303 15.33 -28.81 -19.43
C GLU A 303 15.85 -27.37 -19.50
N ARG A 304 15.09 -26.46 -20.12
CA ARG A 304 15.48 -25.06 -20.24
C ARG A 304 15.58 -24.37 -18.88
N GLN A 305 14.61 -24.60 -18.01
CA GLN A 305 14.59 -24.03 -16.66
C GLN A 305 15.77 -24.57 -15.84
N TYR A 306 15.95 -25.88 -15.80
CA TYR A 306 17.07 -26.54 -15.11
C TYR A 306 18.43 -25.97 -15.54
N LEU A 307 18.63 -25.77 -16.84
CA LEU A 307 19.87 -25.22 -17.37
C LEU A 307 20.11 -23.76 -16.95
N LYS A 308 19.05 -22.92 -16.90
CA LYS A 308 19.16 -21.55 -16.42
C LYS A 308 19.55 -21.50 -14.94
N GLU A 309 18.88 -22.26 -14.09
CA GLU A 309 19.18 -22.34 -12.65
C GLU A 309 20.59 -22.89 -12.40
N LEU A 310 20.97 -23.93 -13.12
CA LEU A 310 22.29 -24.50 -13.04
C LEU A 310 23.39 -23.48 -13.40
N MET A 311 23.19 -22.71 -14.47
CA MET A 311 24.15 -21.69 -14.92
C MET A 311 24.19 -20.49 -13.94
N ALA A 312 23.07 -20.09 -13.38
CA ALA A 312 22.98 -19.05 -12.35
C ALA A 312 23.74 -19.47 -11.08
N LYS A 313 23.49 -20.68 -10.58
CA LYS A 313 24.17 -21.25 -9.40
C LYS A 313 25.69 -21.29 -9.55
N HIS A 314 26.16 -21.52 -10.75
CA HIS A 314 27.61 -21.61 -11.04
C HIS A 314 28.21 -20.36 -11.68
N LEU A 315 27.47 -19.21 -11.64
CA LEU A 315 27.93 -17.91 -12.15
C LEU A 315 28.49 -17.99 -13.59
N GLY A 316 27.83 -18.74 -14.46
CA GLY A 316 28.23 -18.95 -15.85
C GLY A 316 29.44 -19.88 -16.08
N ARG A 317 29.92 -20.58 -15.04
CA ARG A 317 31.09 -21.51 -15.13
C ARG A 317 30.65 -22.87 -15.67
N VAL A 318 30.71 -23.04 -16.97
CA VAL A 318 30.21 -24.23 -17.70
C VAL A 318 30.79 -25.53 -17.19
N ASN A 319 32.10 -25.59 -16.84
CA ASN A 319 32.74 -26.81 -16.37
C ASN A 319 32.13 -27.30 -15.03
N ARG A 320 31.93 -26.40 -14.06
CA ARG A 320 31.31 -26.74 -12.77
C ARG A 320 29.84 -27.08 -12.90
N ALA A 321 29.14 -26.37 -13.79
CA ALA A 321 27.75 -26.67 -14.11
C ALA A 321 27.61 -28.07 -14.72
N ALA A 322 28.47 -28.46 -15.66
CA ALA A 322 28.46 -29.78 -16.28
C ALA A 322 28.73 -30.91 -15.26
N GLU A 323 29.67 -30.70 -14.34
CA GLU A 323 29.97 -31.60 -13.25
C GLU A 323 28.77 -31.83 -12.33
N THR A 324 28.12 -30.75 -11.93
CA THR A 324 26.90 -30.79 -11.08
C THR A 324 25.72 -31.47 -11.78
N ALA A 325 25.59 -31.29 -13.09
CA ALA A 325 24.55 -31.94 -13.90
C ALA A 325 24.85 -33.39 -14.24
N GLY A 326 26.04 -33.89 -13.91
CA GLY A 326 26.49 -35.28 -14.26
C GLY A 326 26.63 -35.52 -15.77
N ILE A 327 26.91 -34.46 -16.56
CA ILE A 327 27.07 -34.53 -18.02
C ILE A 327 28.42 -33.94 -18.44
N THR A 328 28.83 -34.28 -19.67
CA THR A 328 30.07 -33.68 -20.20
C THR A 328 29.89 -32.21 -20.57
N THR A 329 30.97 -31.43 -20.50
CA THR A 329 30.98 -30.01 -20.91
C THR A 329 30.49 -29.83 -22.35
N ARG A 330 30.80 -30.78 -23.25
CA ARG A 330 30.35 -30.76 -24.64
C ARG A 330 28.81 -30.94 -24.75
N GLN A 331 28.25 -31.85 -23.94
CA GLN A 331 26.79 -32.03 -23.88
C GLN A 331 26.10 -30.80 -23.33
N LEU A 332 26.63 -30.20 -22.25
CA LEU A 332 26.09 -28.97 -21.70
C LEU A 332 26.10 -27.81 -22.72
N HIS A 333 27.22 -27.62 -23.43
CA HIS A 333 27.28 -26.63 -24.51
C HIS A 333 26.23 -26.84 -25.59
N LYS A 334 25.99 -28.10 -26.01
CA LYS A 334 24.97 -28.44 -26.99
C LYS A 334 23.55 -28.07 -26.49
N LEU A 335 23.29 -28.36 -25.22
CA LEU A 335 21.97 -28.02 -24.59
C LEU A 335 21.80 -26.52 -24.44
N LEU A 336 22.82 -25.79 -23.97
CA LEU A 336 22.77 -24.32 -23.87
C LEU A 336 22.52 -23.69 -25.24
N SER A 337 23.19 -24.15 -26.28
CA SER A 337 22.95 -23.67 -27.66
C SER A 337 21.56 -24.02 -28.17
N LYS A 338 21.06 -25.24 -27.89
CA LYS A 338 19.68 -25.65 -28.25
C LYS A 338 18.65 -24.74 -27.68
N TYR A 339 18.81 -24.24 -26.45
CA TYR A 339 17.84 -23.40 -25.73
C TYR A 339 18.16 -21.91 -25.79
N GLY A 340 19.21 -21.50 -26.51
CA GLY A 340 19.60 -20.09 -26.66
C GLY A 340 20.09 -19.43 -25.38
N ILE A 341 20.60 -20.21 -24.43
CA ILE A 341 21.11 -19.72 -23.13
C ILE A 341 22.59 -19.35 -23.27
N ARG A 342 22.92 -18.08 -22.96
CA ARG A 342 24.29 -17.57 -23.05
C ARG A 342 24.93 -17.55 -21.66
N LYS A 343 26.13 -18.12 -21.52
CA LYS A 343 26.88 -18.16 -20.25
C LYS A 343 27.23 -16.75 -19.71
N GLU A 344 27.28 -15.74 -20.59
CA GLU A 344 27.60 -14.35 -20.28
C GLU A 344 26.50 -13.70 -19.42
N GLU A 345 25.25 -14.13 -19.56
CA GLU A 345 24.10 -13.63 -18.83
C GLU A 345 24.18 -13.90 -17.31
N PHE A 346 25.00 -14.88 -16.92
CA PHE A 346 25.15 -15.33 -15.53
C PHE A 346 26.49 -14.95 -14.91
N LYS A 347 27.33 -14.18 -15.58
CA LYS A 347 28.59 -13.71 -15.01
C LYS A 347 28.36 -12.48 -14.12
N PRO A 348 29.02 -12.41 -12.93
CA PRO A 348 28.98 -11.18 -12.15
C PRO A 348 29.56 -10.03 -12.99
N ALA A 349 28.94 -8.85 -12.89
CA ALA A 349 29.45 -7.65 -13.53
C ALA A 349 30.91 -7.42 -13.11
N PRO A 350 31.80 -7.01 -14.04
CA PRO A 350 33.19 -6.72 -13.70
C PRO A 350 33.20 -5.62 -12.64
N ALA A 351 33.86 -5.87 -11.50
CA ALA A 351 34.08 -4.86 -10.47
C ALA A 351 34.67 -3.63 -11.14
N SER A 352 33.97 -2.49 -11.07
CA SER A 352 34.51 -1.21 -11.51
C SER A 352 35.81 -0.98 -10.77
N SER A 353 36.94 -1.04 -11.47
CA SER A 353 38.24 -0.66 -10.96
C SER A 353 38.17 0.83 -10.63
N SER A 354 37.96 1.14 -9.35
CA SER A 354 38.29 2.46 -8.79
C SER A 354 39.80 2.63 -8.88
N ASN A 355 40.25 3.25 -9.93
CA ASN A 355 41.62 3.73 -10.02
C ASN A 355 41.70 5.15 -9.45
N LYS A 356 42.49 5.25 -8.37
CA LYS A 356 43.28 6.40 -7.83
C LYS A 356 42.75 7.80 -8.05
#